data_dd1a7fc49f33878d6db786a13dc97f4e
#
_entry.id   dd1a7fc49f33878d6db786a13dc97f4e
#
_cell.length_a   1.000
_cell.length_b   1.000
_cell.length_c   1.000
_cell.angle_alpha   90.00
_cell.angle_beta   90.00
_cell.angle_gamma   90.00
#
_symmetry.space_group_name_H-M   'P 1'
#
loop_
_entity.id
_entity.type
_entity.pdbx_description
1 polymer ?
#
loop_
_entity_poly.entity_id
_entity_poly.type
_entity_poly.pdbx_seq_one_letter_code
_entity_poly.pdbx_strand_id
1 'polypeptide(L)'
;MPNHCYQYVYLAGNPKKIDRLYKAVKEERFLDEVIPQPTNLFHGALGEEERKMCEEKGISNWYDWRNENWLTKWDIKEPEICDEPTFEQDVKIFSFRCWTAWAPPTPVWDRLHEMGFDIHAEYEDEGGMFVGEYQNGEDKCWEPEEEEAC
;
A
#
# COMPACT_ATOMS: atom_id res chain seq x y z
N MET A 1 -15.49 -1.51 -11.75
CA MET A 1 -14.91 -1.63 -10.39
C MET A 1 -13.58 -2.37 -10.48
N PRO A 2 -12.52 -1.84 -9.87
CA PRO A 2 -11.25 -2.56 -9.89
C PRO A 2 -11.32 -3.80 -9.00
N ASN A 3 -10.54 -4.82 -9.33
CA ASN A 3 -10.34 -5.93 -8.44
C ASN A 3 -9.59 -5.46 -7.21
N HIS A 4 -9.91 -6.01 -6.06
CA HIS A 4 -9.20 -5.71 -4.83
C HIS A 4 -7.96 -6.61 -4.72
N CYS A 5 -6.88 -6.05 -4.22
CA CYS A 5 -5.71 -6.82 -3.85
C CYS A 5 -5.70 -6.92 -2.33
N TYR A 6 -5.91 -8.12 -1.81
CA TYR A 6 -5.93 -8.37 -0.36
C TYR A 6 -4.52 -8.57 0.14
N GLN A 7 -4.24 -8.03 1.32
CA GLN A 7 -2.89 -8.06 1.90
C GLN A 7 -2.92 -8.40 3.38
N TYR A 8 -1.91 -9.14 3.81
CA TYR A 8 -1.54 -9.29 5.20
C TYR A 8 -0.14 -8.70 5.35
N VAL A 9 0.04 -7.73 6.24
CA VAL A 9 1.29 -6.99 6.38
C VAL A 9 1.81 -7.07 7.81
N TYR A 10 3.06 -7.45 7.94
CA TYR A 10 3.81 -7.49 9.20
C TYR A 10 4.89 -6.41 9.15
N LEU A 11 4.96 -5.60 10.20
CA LEU A 11 5.93 -4.51 10.30
C LEU A 11 6.62 -4.52 11.64
N ALA A 12 7.94 -4.35 11.63
CA ALA A 12 8.74 -4.23 12.83
C ALA A 12 9.73 -3.07 12.67
N GLY A 13 9.97 -2.34 13.73
CA GLY A 13 10.93 -1.24 13.67
C GLY A 13 10.93 -0.36 14.91
N ASN A 14 11.43 0.86 14.74
CA ASN A 14 11.52 1.84 15.81
C ASN A 14 10.15 2.04 16.48
N PRO A 15 10.06 1.94 17.82
CA PRO A 15 8.77 1.96 18.50
C PRO A 15 7.92 3.20 18.21
N LYS A 16 8.51 4.39 18.20
CA LYS A 16 7.77 5.62 17.94
C LYS A 16 7.26 5.66 16.50
N LYS A 17 8.07 5.20 15.56
CA LYS A 17 7.67 5.16 14.15
C LYS A 17 6.59 4.12 13.91
N ILE A 18 6.68 2.97 14.58
CA ILE A 18 5.65 1.93 14.51
C ILE A 18 4.32 2.46 15.05
N ASP A 19 4.33 3.15 16.17
CA ASP A 19 3.11 3.74 16.73
C ASP A 19 2.46 4.73 15.75
N ARG A 20 3.27 5.49 15.04
CA ARG A 20 2.78 6.44 14.01
C ARG A 20 2.16 5.71 12.83
N LEU A 21 2.81 4.63 12.36
CA LEU A 21 2.28 3.83 11.26
C LEU A 21 0.99 3.12 11.67
N TYR A 22 0.93 2.60 12.88
CA TYR A 22 -0.27 1.96 13.40
C TYR A 22 -1.46 2.91 13.38
N LYS A 23 -1.26 4.14 13.83
CA LYS A 23 -2.30 5.17 13.78
C LYS A 23 -2.74 5.44 12.34
N ALA A 24 -1.78 5.55 11.43
CA ALA A 24 -2.07 5.78 10.01
C ALA A 24 -2.87 4.63 9.39
N VAL A 25 -2.57 3.39 9.76
CA VAL A 25 -3.33 2.22 9.31
C VAL A 25 -4.78 2.32 9.78
N LYS A 26 -4.99 2.62 11.05
CA LYS A 26 -6.35 2.73 11.62
C LYS A 26 -7.15 3.87 10.98
N GLU A 27 -6.48 4.90 10.52
CA GLU A 27 -7.11 6.06 9.87
C GLU A 27 -7.20 5.94 8.35
N GLU A 28 -6.81 4.78 7.79
CA GLU A 28 -6.82 4.51 6.35
C GLU A 28 -5.98 5.51 5.54
N ARG A 29 -4.85 5.93 6.10
CA ARG A 29 -3.90 6.83 5.44
C ARG A 29 -2.46 6.31 5.49
N PHE A 30 -2.31 5.00 5.50
CA PHE A 30 -1.01 4.34 5.61
C PHE A 30 -0.08 4.70 4.44
N LEU A 31 -0.58 4.63 3.21
CA LEU A 31 0.23 4.95 2.04
C LEU A 31 0.63 6.42 2.02
N ASP A 32 -0.30 7.30 2.38
CA ASP A 32 -0.04 8.72 2.47
C ASP A 32 0.97 9.06 3.57
N GLU A 33 0.99 8.30 4.66
CA GLU A 33 1.97 8.50 5.72
C GLU A 33 3.39 8.15 5.26
N VAL A 34 3.55 7.10 4.46
CA VAL A 34 4.85 6.62 4.00
C VAL A 34 5.36 7.39 2.79
N ILE A 35 4.51 7.59 1.79
CA ILE A 35 4.81 8.40 0.60
C ILE A 35 3.71 9.45 0.49
N PRO A 36 3.89 10.62 1.14
CA PRO A 36 2.84 11.63 1.20
C PRO A 36 2.49 12.21 -0.17
N GLN A 37 1.20 12.42 -0.39
CA GLN A 37 0.74 13.11 -1.60
C GLN A 37 1.12 14.58 -1.54
N PRO A 38 1.55 15.16 -2.67
CA PRO A 38 1.74 16.61 -2.76
C PRO A 38 0.43 17.34 -2.51
N THR A 39 0.51 18.52 -1.90
CA THR A 39 -0.69 19.31 -1.59
C THR A 39 -1.28 20.00 -2.82
N ASN A 40 -0.52 20.07 -3.90
CA ASN A 40 -0.92 20.75 -5.13
C ASN A 40 -1.49 19.83 -6.21
N LEU A 41 -1.91 18.62 -5.85
CA LEU A 41 -2.54 17.72 -6.80
C LEU A 41 -3.94 18.18 -7.17
N PHE A 42 -4.31 17.99 -8.42
CA PHE A 42 -5.69 18.18 -8.85
C PHE A 42 -6.51 16.96 -8.40
N HIS A 43 -7.58 17.19 -7.66
CA HIS A 43 -8.41 16.14 -7.07
C HIS A 43 -9.79 15.96 -7.70
N GLY A 44 -10.07 16.69 -8.78
CA GLY A 44 -11.37 16.61 -9.44
C GLY A 44 -11.51 15.42 -10.38
N ALA A 45 -12.66 15.32 -11.00
CA ALA A 45 -12.91 14.31 -12.03
C ALA A 45 -11.97 14.51 -13.22
N LEU A 46 -11.53 13.42 -13.83
CA LEU A 46 -10.54 13.44 -14.90
C LEU A 46 -11.16 13.16 -16.26
N GLY A 47 -11.78 14.20 -16.86
CA GLY A 47 -12.18 14.17 -18.27
C GLY A 47 -11.04 14.68 -19.15
N GLU A 48 -11.28 14.75 -20.45
CA GLU A 48 -10.27 15.23 -21.39
C GLU A 48 -9.84 16.68 -21.12
N GLU A 49 -10.80 17.53 -20.80
CA GLU A 49 -10.52 18.95 -20.52
C GLU A 49 -9.66 19.12 -19.28
N GLU A 50 -9.96 18.37 -18.24
CA GLU A 50 -9.24 18.41 -16.97
C GLU A 50 -7.81 17.91 -17.15
N ARG A 51 -7.62 16.87 -17.95
CA ARG A 51 -6.27 16.35 -18.25
C ARG A 51 -5.45 17.35 -19.03
N LYS A 52 -6.05 18.02 -20.01
CA LYS A 52 -5.38 19.10 -20.76
C LYS A 52 -5.01 20.26 -19.87
N MET A 53 -5.90 20.66 -18.97
CA MET A 53 -5.63 21.73 -18.02
C MET A 53 -4.42 21.39 -17.15
N CYS A 54 -4.35 20.16 -16.64
CA CYS A 54 -3.22 19.72 -15.82
C CYS A 54 -1.90 19.77 -16.61
N GLU A 55 -1.90 19.29 -17.84
CA GLU A 55 -0.73 19.34 -18.70
C GLU A 55 -0.27 20.76 -18.97
N GLU A 56 -1.19 21.66 -19.33
CA GLU A 56 -0.89 23.06 -19.64
C GLU A 56 -0.33 23.81 -18.43
N LYS A 57 -0.85 23.52 -17.24
CA LYS A 57 -0.42 24.17 -16.00
C LYS A 57 0.74 23.47 -15.31
N GLY A 58 1.14 22.31 -15.80
CA GLY A 58 2.21 21.54 -15.17
C GLY A 58 1.82 20.97 -13.81
N ILE A 59 0.53 20.67 -13.61
CA ILE A 59 0.00 20.14 -12.35
C ILE A 59 -0.23 18.65 -12.50
N SER A 60 0.17 17.87 -11.50
CA SER A 60 -0.15 16.44 -11.45
C SER A 60 -1.57 16.25 -10.93
N ASN A 61 -2.25 15.21 -11.42
CA ASN A 61 -3.55 14.85 -10.89
C ASN A 61 -3.42 13.69 -9.90
N TRP A 62 -4.44 13.54 -9.03
CA TRP A 62 -4.43 12.53 -7.95
C TRP A 62 -4.32 11.10 -8.49
N TYR A 63 -5.00 10.80 -9.58
CA TYR A 63 -5.09 9.44 -10.12
C TYR A 63 -3.74 8.96 -10.65
N ASP A 64 -3.14 9.74 -11.55
CA ASP A 64 -1.83 9.39 -12.13
C ASP A 64 -0.75 9.36 -11.05
N TRP A 65 -0.76 10.34 -10.14
CA TRP A 65 0.22 10.39 -9.07
C TRP A 65 0.16 9.16 -8.18
N ARG A 66 -1.04 8.76 -7.76
CA ARG A 66 -1.22 7.57 -6.90
C ARG A 66 -0.82 6.29 -7.61
N ASN A 67 -1.19 6.14 -8.89
CA ASN A 67 -0.82 4.96 -9.66
C ASN A 67 0.70 4.85 -9.86
N GLU A 68 1.39 5.96 -10.05
CA GLU A 68 2.85 5.97 -10.19
C GLU A 68 3.58 5.73 -8.88
N ASN A 69 3.08 6.27 -7.78
CA ASN A 69 3.80 6.26 -6.51
C ASN A 69 3.34 5.17 -5.53
N TRP A 70 2.09 4.76 -5.62
CA TRP A 70 1.52 3.72 -4.75
C TRP A 70 1.14 2.44 -5.51
N LEU A 71 1.03 2.48 -6.83
CA LEU A 71 0.49 1.43 -7.70
C LEU A 71 -0.99 1.13 -7.44
N THR A 72 -1.68 1.98 -6.71
CA THR A 72 -3.11 1.86 -6.41
C THR A 72 -3.73 3.25 -6.37
N LYS A 73 -4.97 3.35 -6.83
CA LYS A 73 -5.65 4.65 -6.84
C LYS A 73 -6.20 5.07 -5.49
N TRP A 74 -6.23 4.14 -4.52
CA TRP A 74 -6.73 4.41 -3.17
C TRP A 74 -5.67 4.07 -2.13
N ASP A 75 -5.72 4.74 -1.00
CA ASP A 75 -5.01 4.28 0.19
C ASP A 75 -5.64 2.97 0.65
N ILE A 76 -5.07 2.34 1.67
CA ILE A 76 -5.59 1.05 2.16
C ILE A 76 -7.06 1.19 2.57
N LYS A 77 -7.81 0.12 2.37
CA LYS A 77 -9.24 0.05 2.69
C LYS A 77 -9.51 -1.07 3.70
N GLU A 78 -10.49 -0.82 4.55
CA GLU A 78 -10.98 -1.77 5.53
C GLU A 78 -9.87 -2.45 6.35
N PRO A 79 -8.97 -1.66 6.96
CA PRO A 79 -7.89 -2.24 7.74
C PRO A 79 -8.41 -3.00 8.95
N GLU A 80 -7.84 -4.18 9.17
CA GLU A 80 -8.13 -5.01 10.32
C GLU A 80 -6.82 -5.30 11.03
N ILE A 81 -6.71 -4.88 12.29
CA ILE A 81 -5.49 -5.12 13.07
C ILE A 81 -5.50 -6.57 13.54
N CYS A 82 -4.48 -7.32 13.13
CA CYS A 82 -4.33 -8.72 13.55
C CYS A 82 -3.56 -8.79 14.87
N ASP A 83 -2.45 -8.06 14.96
CA ASP A 83 -1.66 -7.95 16.19
C ASP A 83 -1.37 -6.49 16.48
N GLU A 84 -1.75 -6.01 17.65
CA GLU A 84 -1.48 -4.65 18.08
C GLU A 84 0.01 -4.43 18.33
N PRO A 85 0.50 -3.17 18.27
CA PRO A 85 1.92 -2.90 18.50
C PRO A 85 2.38 -3.45 19.84
N THR A 86 3.40 -4.30 19.80
CA THR A 86 3.94 -4.99 20.98
C THR A 86 5.45 -4.94 20.89
N PHE A 87 6.09 -4.72 22.03
CA PHE A 87 7.55 -4.72 22.09
C PHE A 87 8.10 -6.13 21.92
N GLU A 88 9.14 -6.24 21.11
CA GLU A 88 9.98 -7.42 21.04
C GLU A 88 11.41 -6.92 21.09
N GLN A 89 12.06 -7.03 22.26
CA GLN A 89 13.36 -6.43 22.53
C GLN A 89 13.29 -4.90 22.32
N ASP A 90 14.09 -4.35 21.40
CA ASP A 90 14.19 -2.92 21.17
C ASP A 90 13.22 -2.37 20.13
N VAL A 91 12.47 -3.25 19.47
CA VAL A 91 11.56 -2.86 18.40
C VAL A 91 10.11 -3.10 18.79
N LYS A 92 9.19 -2.46 18.10
CA LYS A 92 7.77 -2.80 18.16
C LYS A 92 7.36 -3.49 16.88
N ILE A 93 6.40 -4.39 17.00
CA ILE A 93 5.86 -5.19 15.90
C ILE A 93 4.35 -5.04 15.89
N PHE A 94 3.76 -4.90 14.71
CA PHE A 94 2.32 -5.06 14.56
C PHE A 94 2.01 -5.66 13.20
N SER A 95 0.79 -6.18 13.04
CA SER A 95 0.35 -6.74 11.77
C SER A 95 -1.10 -6.38 11.50
N PHE A 96 -1.45 -6.33 10.23
CA PHE A 96 -2.79 -5.94 9.82
C PHE A 96 -3.13 -6.53 8.45
N ARG A 97 -4.44 -6.56 8.17
CA ARG A 97 -4.98 -6.91 6.86
C ARG A 97 -5.65 -5.69 6.27
N CYS A 98 -5.61 -5.59 4.96
CA CYS A 98 -6.29 -4.51 4.23
C CYS A 98 -6.41 -4.91 2.77
N TRP A 99 -7.00 -4.02 1.97
CA TRP A 99 -6.96 -4.19 0.52
C TRP A 99 -6.70 -2.86 -0.17
N THR A 100 -6.19 -2.96 -1.40
CA THR A 100 -5.92 -1.81 -2.28
C THR A 100 -6.53 -2.12 -3.65
N ALA A 101 -6.52 -1.12 -4.54
CA ALA A 101 -7.06 -1.29 -5.88
C ALA A 101 -6.01 -1.92 -6.80
N TRP A 102 -6.34 -3.05 -7.41
CA TRP A 102 -5.58 -3.78 -8.44
C TRP A 102 -4.30 -4.48 -7.99
N ALA A 103 -3.45 -3.79 -7.28
CA ALA A 103 -2.08 -4.25 -7.04
C ALA A 103 -1.64 -3.98 -5.60
N PRO A 104 -0.64 -4.74 -5.11
CA PRO A 104 -0.04 -4.42 -3.83
C PRO A 104 0.79 -3.14 -3.94
N PRO A 105 0.83 -2.30 -2.89
CA PRO A 105 1.56 -1.04 -2.95
C PRO A 105 3.05 -1.23 -2.70
N THR A 106 3.70 -2.00 -3.57
CA THR A 106 5.12 -2.36 -3.39
C THR A 106 6.06 -1.16 -3.28
N PRO A 107 5.83 -0.02 -3.98
CA PRO A 107 6.70 1.14 -3.78
C PRO A 107 6.67 1.67 -2.34
N VAL A 108 5.50 1.58 -1.68
CA VAL A 108 5.37 1.99 -0.28
C VAL A 108 6.13 1.01 0.62
N TRP A 109 6.03 -0.27 0.35
CA TRP A 109 6.77 -1.30 1.10
C TRP A 109 8.29 -1.15 0.90
N ASP A 110 8.74 -0.87 -0.32
CA ASP A 110 10.16 -0.59 -0.61
C ASP A 110 10.65 0.62 0.19
N ARG A 111 9.82 1.65 0.26
CA ARG A 111 10.17 2.85 1.02
C ARG A 111 10.31 2.55 2.51
N LEU A 112 9.42 1.73 3.06
CA LEU A 112 9.52 1.29 4.46
C LEU A 112 10.81 0.53 4.72
N HIS A 113 11.18 -0.35 3.80
CA HIS A 113 12.44 -1.07 3.90
C HIS A 113 13.64 -0.11 3.90
N GLU A 114 13.63 0.87 3.00
CA GLU A 114 14.68 1.89 2.93
C GLU A 114 14.78 2.71 4.22
N MET A 115 13.64 2.91 4.89
CA MET A 115 13.57 3.65 6.15
C MET A 115 14.03 2.83 7.36
N GLY A 116 14.38 1.58 7.16
CA GLY A 116 14.89 0.71 8.22
C GLY A 116 13.87 -0.21 8.87
N PHE A 117 12.66 -0.28 8.35
CA PHE A 117 11.66 -1.22 8.87
C PHE A 117 11.90 -2.62 8.32
N ASP A 118 11.53 -3.62 9.14
CA ASP A 118 11.44 -4.99 8.69
C ASP A 118 10.00 -5.19 8.22
N ILE A 119 9.81 -5.53 6.96
CA ILE A 119 8.49 -5.66 6.37
C ILE A 119 8.33 -6.99 5.65
N HIS A 120 7.24 -7.68 5.99
CA HIS A 120 6.83 -8.91 5.32
C HIS A 120 5.34 -8.80 4.99
N ALA A 121 4.98 -9.07 3.75
CA ALA A 121 3.61 -8.98 3.31
C ALA A 121 3.25 -10.15 2.40
N GLU A 122 2.02 -10.61 2.53
CA GLU A 122 1.44 -11.59 1.62
C GLU A 122 0.27 -10.90 0.92
N TYR A 123 0.07 -11.18 -0.36
CA TYR A 123 -1.02 -10.55 -1.10
C TYR A 123 -1.64 -11.49 -2.12
N GLU A 124 -2.91 -11.24 -2.44
CA GLU A 124 -3.62 -12.00 -3.47
C GLU A 124 -4.64 -11.13 -4.17
N ASP A 125 -4.83 -11.37 -5.46
CA ASP A 125 -5.87 -10.72 -6.26
C ASP A 125 -7.22 -11.38 -5.99
N GLU A 126 -8.27 -10.59 -5.76
CA GLU A 126 -9.60 -11.14 -5.48
C GLU A 126 -10.14 -11.97 -6.65
N GLY A 127 -9.69 -11.68 -7.88
CA GLY A 127 -10.06 -12.46 -9.07
C GLY A 127 -9.23 -13.71 -9.26
N GLY A 128 -8.26 -13.98 -8.38
CA GLY A 128 -7.44 -15.16 -8.45
C GLY A 128 -6.37 -15.14 -9.55
N MET A 129 -6.04 -13.97 -10.09
CA MET A 129 -5.08 -13.85 -11.17
C MET A 129 -3.64 -13.96 -10.70
N PHE A 130 -3.37 -13.55 -9.45
CA PHE A 130 -2.02 -13.64 -8.90
C PHE A 130 -2.05 -13.74 -7.37
N VAL A 131 -0.98 -14.29 -6.82
CA VAL A 131 -0.67 -14.28 -5.39
C VAL A 131 0.80 -13.92 -5.26
N GLY A 132 1.19 -13.41 -4.12
CA GLY A 132 2.59 -13.05 -3.94
C GLY A 132 3.00 -12.91 -2.49
N GLU A 133 4.31 -12.77 -2.32
CA GLU A 133 4.94 -12.58 -1.03
C GLU A 133 6.05 -11.54 -1.20
N TYR A 134 6.06 -10.57 -0.32
CA TYR A 134 7.07 -9.51 -0.31
C TYR A 134 7.82 -9.55 1.01
N GLN A 135 9.15 -9.45 0.95
CA GLN A 135 9.96 -9.37 2.16
C GLN A 135 11.18 -8.48 1.91
N ASN A 136 11.23 -7.35 2.60
CA ASN A 136 12.41 -6.46 2.64
C ASN A 136 13.03 -6.17 1.26
N GLY A 137 12.19 -5.78 0.31
CA GLY A 137 12.63 -5.41 -1.03
C GLY A 137 12.54 -6.54 -2.06
N GLU A 138 12.27 -7.76 -1.62
CA GLU A 138 12.11 -8.90 -2.53
C GLU A 138 10.63 -9.22 -2.72
N ASP A 139 10.15 -9.06 -3.94
CA ASP A 139 8.77 -9.35 -4.32
C ASP A 139 8.73 -10.61 -5.19
N LYS A 140 7.98 -11.60 -4.76
CA LYS A 140 7.75 -12.84 -5.51
C LYS A 140 6.27 -12.96 -5.82
N CYS A 141 5.93 -12.88 -7.09
CA CYS A 141 4.55 -12.94 -7.54
C CYS A 141 4.40 -14.08 -8.55
N TRP A 142 3.32 -14.84 -8.42
CA TRP A 142 3.04 -15.95 -9.33
C TRP A 142 1.54 -16.14 -9.51
N GLU A 143 1.18 -16.91 -10.55
CA GLU A 143 -0.22 -17.25 -10.80
C GLU A 143 -0.56 -18.49 -9.96
N PRO A 144 -1.74 -18.52 -9.30
CA PRO A 144 -2.18 -19.72 -8.60
C PRO A 144 -2.33 -20.89 -9.58
N GLU A 145 -1.86 -22.09 -9.21
CA GLU A 145 -1.99 -23.26 -10.04
C GLU A 145 -3.39 -23.85 -9.91
N GLU A 146 -4.01 -24.21 -11.05
CA GLU A 146 -5.35 -24.78 -11.05
C GLU A 146 -5.46 -26.11 -10.30
N GLU A 147 -4.40 -26.92 -10.33
CA GLU A 147 -4.36 -28.19 -9.62
C GLU A 147 -4.55 -28.02 -8.12
N GLU A 148 -4.12 -26.91 -7.57
CA GLU A 148 -4.29 -26.62 -6.16
C GLU A 148 -5.73 -26.29 -5.80
N ALA A 149 -6.51 -25.86 -6.79
CA ALA A 149 -7.92 -25.53 -6.59
C ALA A 149 -8.81 -26.77 -6.56
N CYS A 150 -8.27 -27.91 -6.90
CA CYS A 150 -9.02 -29.16 -6.95
C CYS A 150 -8.93 -29.94 -5.62
#